data_9de3c95e3df092884969c587985c0f0e
#
_entry.id   9de3c95e3df092884969c587985c0f0e
#
_cell.length_a   1.000
_cell.length_b   1.000
_cell.length_c   1.000
_cell.angle_alpha   90.00
_cell.angle_beta   90.00
_cell.angle_gamma   90.00
#
_symmetry.space_group_name_H-M   'P 1'
#
loop_
_entity.id
_entity.type
_entity.pdbx_description
1 polymer ?
#
loop_
_entity_poly.entity_id
_entity_poly.type
_entity_poly.pdbx_seq_one_letter_code
_entity_poly.pdbx_strand_id
1 'polypeptide(L)'
;MIRRRSLLATTAGVLAMPAVLRAQTAQKLTFYYPIAVGGPLQAIMDGYCKDFQKETGITVEPVYSGDYSQTLIKALAAIKAGTGPQFAVLLAAEMHSLQDQDILISLDDIGLDADAKKWISNFYPAFLANSHVDGKTWSVPFQRSTAIFYYNKSAFSDAGLDPEKFPTTWAALAQAAAKLTKRDSSGNVARWGIKLAGDLGNAQWTFGALANQAEQKLMNEAGTEVYFNQPRTIEAMSFWHSLSAQHHATPEGISNWPQLTPDFLQGNTAIIQFTTGGLPNFRDKATFPFGVAGLAGKNSPHTVVGGGNMYFFKNATKAEQMAALKFARWITAPERAADWSIRSGYIATSPAAYETPALKEYIAKYPEANVARTYLPVATGELSVHENQRVYKVLTDNIQACLNAAKTPAKAMADAQTEADRILKPYRRA
;
A
#
# COMPACT_ATOMS: atom_id res chain seq x y z
N MET A 1 -90.40 2.53 -51.07
CA MET A 1 -90.12 2.07 -49.72
C MET A 1 -88.87 1.18 -49.75
N ILE A 2 -87.75 1.68 -49.49
CA ILE A 2 -86.52 0.92 -49.43
C ILE A 2 -85.76 1.37 -48.20
N ARG A 3 -85.59 0.46 -47.18
CA ARG A 3 -84.85 0.68 -45.98
C ARG A 3 -83.33 0.41 -46.25
N ARG A 4 -82.48 1.43 -46.01
CA ARG A 4 -81.06 1.26 -46.05
C ARG A 4 -80.58 0.86 -44.62
N ARG A 5 -79.92 -0.28 -44.49
CA ARG A 5 -79.20 -0.68 -43.27
C ARG A 5 -77.76 -0.10 -43.31
N SER A 6 -77.39 0.70 -42.27
CA SER A 6 -76.06 1.20 -42.04
C SER A 6 -75.24 0.15 -41.34
N LEU A 7 -74.10 -0.24 -41.90
CA LEU A 7 -73.05 -1.03 -41.23
C LEU A 7 -72.16 -0.03 -40.40
N LEU A 8 -72.11 -0.22 -39.13
CA LEU A 8 -71.11 0.43 -38.24
C LEU A 8 -69.83 -0.45 -38.26
N ALA A 9 -68.78 0.06 -38.83
CA ALA A 9 -67.41 -0.50 -38.70
C ALA A 9 -66.76 0.06 -37.44
N THR A 10 -66.51 -0.80 -36.45
CA THR A 10 -65.76 -0.50 -35.22
C THR A 10 -64.29 -0.63 -35.50
N THR A 11 -63.56 0.48 -35.67
CA THR A 11 -62.11 0.53 -35.72
C THR A 11 -61.56 0.49 -34.27
N ALA A 12 -60.97 -0.62 -33.88
CA ALA A 12 -60.20 -0.73 -32.65
C ALA A 12 -58.88 0.00 -32.82
N GLY A 13 -58.74 1.19 -32.21
CA GLY A 13 -57.50 1.92 -32.13
C GLY A 13 -56.56 1.26 -31.11
N VAL A 14 -55.47 0.66 -31.59
CA VAL A 14 -54.36 0.20 -30.73
C VAL A 14 -53.60 1.45 -30.29
N LEU A 15 -53.80 1.84 -29.01
CA LEU A 15 -52.98 2.82 -28.34
C LEU A 15 -51.57 2.22 -28.15
N ALA A 16 -50.62 2.55 -29.03
CA ALA A 16 -49.21 2.33 -28.80
C ALA A 16 -48.75 3.28 -27.66
N MET A 17 -48.63 2.79 -26.44
CA MET A 17 -47.92 3.47 -25.38
C MET A 17 -46.45 3.65 -25.83
N PRO A 18 -45.91 4.87 -25.83
CA PRO A 18 -44.49 5.04 -26.04
C PRO A 18 -43.79 4.43 -24.82
N ALA A 19 -43.00 3.38 -25.09
CA ALA A 19 -42.03 2.91 -24.10
C ALA A 19 -41.06 4.06 -23.86
N VAL A 20 -41.26 4.78 -22.76
CA VAL A 20 -40.27 5.74 -22.25
C VAL A 20 -39.09 4.89 -21.83
N LEU A 21 -38.13 4.73 -22.73
CA LEU A 21 -36.76 4.35 -22.34
C LEU A 21 -36.33 5.48 -21.38
N ARG A 22 -36.44 5.23 -20.06
CA ARG A 22 -35.68 6.00 -19.10
C ARG A 22 -34.23 5.86 -19.49
N ALA A 23 -33.68 6.90 -20.12
CA ALA A 23 -32.25 7.03 -20.24
C ALA A 23 -31.73 6.92 -18.81
N GLN A 24 -31.12 5.78 -18.52
CA GLN A 24 -30.42 5.57 -17.25
C GLN A 24 -29.32 6.63 -17.28
N THR A 25 -29.47 7.70 -16.51
CA THR A 25 -28.43 8.74 -16.40
C THR A 25 -27.14 8.01 -16.13
N ALA A 26 -26.16 8.17 -17.03
CA ALA A 26 -24.88 7.49 -16.93
C ALA A 26 -24.32 7.78 -15.54
N GLN A 27 -24.19 6.71 -14.74
CA GLN A 27 -23.75 6.85 -13.36
C GLN A 27 -22.31 7.33 -13.37
N LYS A 28 -22.05 8.45 -12.68
CA LYS A 28 -20.72 9.06 -12.57
C LYS A 28 -20.24 8.96 -11.14
N LEU A 29 -19.04 8.40 -10.95
CA LEU A 29 -18.35 8.25 -9.68
C LEU A 29 -17.06 9.07 -9.68
N THR A 30 -16.72 9.71 -8.57
CA THR A 30 -15.41 10.29 -8.32
C THR A 30 -14.58 9.35 -7.49
N PHE A 31 -13.35 9.10 -7.91
CA PHE A 31 -12.41 8.15 -7.31
C PHE A 31 -11.09 8.85 -6.99
N TYR A 32 -10.77 9.02 -5.70
CA TYR A 32 -9.48 9.57 -5.29
C TYR A 32 -8.44 8.48 -5.13
N TYR A 33 -7.22 8.72 -5.63
CA TYR A 33 -6.13 7.76 -5.49
C TYR A 33 -4.77 8.45 -5.31
N PRO A 34 -3.85 7.82 -4.53
CA PRO A 34 -2.48 8.31 -4.33
C PRO A 34 -1.52 7.74 -5.37
N ILE A 35 -0.38 8.45 -5.53
CA ILE A 35 0.83 7.90 -6.15
C ILE A 35 2.00 8.15 -5.20
N ALA A 36 2.62 7.08 -4.71
CA ALA A 36 3.75 7.14 -3.78
C ALA A 36 5.08 6.67 -4.40
N VAL A 37 5.07 6.32 -5.68
CA VAL A 37 6.23 5.80 -6.43
C VAL A 37 6.33 6.47 -7.80
N GLY A 38 7.49 6.43 -8.42
CA GLY A 38 7.66 6.95 -9.78
C GLY A 38 6.98 6.08 -10.85
N GLY A 39 6.77 6.67 -12.03
CA GLY A 39 6.20 5.98 -13.18
C GLY A 39 4.93 6.62 -13.72
N PRO A 40 4.36 6.08 -14.82
CA PRO A 40 3.22 6.66 -15.52
C PRO A 40 1.87 6.24 -14.91
N LEU A 41 1.76 6.14 -13.58
CA LEU A 41 0.61 5.54 -12.90
C LEU A 41 -0.71 6.31 -13.13
N GLN A 42 -0.67 7.64 -13.35
CA GLN A 42 -1.85 8.41 -13.72
C GLN A 42 -2.42 7.93 -15.06
N ALA A 43 -1.59 7.86 -16.09
CA ALA A 43 -2.03 7.42 -17.42
C ALA A 43 -2.58 5.98 -17.41
N ILE A 44 -2.02 5.11 -16.56
CA ILE A 44 -2.48 3.74 -16.36
C ILE A 44 -3.89 3.75 -15.75
N MET A 45 -4.09 4.53 -14.68
CA MET A 45 -5.40 4.63 -14.01
C MET A 45 -6.47 5.24 -14.92
N ASP A 46 -6.13 6.30 -15.66
CA ASP A 46 -7.01 6.91 -16.65
C ASP A 46 -7.44 5.89 -17.73
N GLY A 47 -6.50 5.03 -18.15
CA GLY A 47 -6.77 3.94 -19.08
C GLY A 47 -7.80 2.94 -18.53
N TYR A 48 -7.59 2.46 -17.29
CA TYR A 48 -8.54 1.54 -16.65
C TYR A 48 -9.94 2.14 -16.49
N CYS A 49 -10.04 3.41 -16.09
CA CYS A 49 -11.35 4.06 -15.96
C CYS A 49 -12.08 4.18 -17.30
N LYS A 50 -11.36 4.45 -18.39
CA LYS A 50 -11.91 4.46 -19.77
C LYS A 50 -12.36 3.07 -20.22
N ASP A 51 -11.56 2.03 -19.95
CA ASP A 51 -11.91 0.64 -20.28
C ASP A 51 -13.16 0.20 -19.50
N PHE A 52 -13.22 0.51 -18.20
CA PHE A 52 -14.39 0.21 -17.38
C PHE A 52 -15.65 0.90 -17.88
N GLN A 53 -15.55 2.18 -18.27
CA GLN A 53 -16.68 2.92 -18.87
C GLN A 53 -17.13 2.27 -20.17
N LYS A 54 -16.19 1.89 -21.04
CA LYS A 54 -16.50 1.23 -22.31
C LYS A 54 -17.21 -0.11 -22.11
N GLU A 55 -16.78 -0.90 -21.13
CA GLU A 55 -17.33 -2.24 -20.86
C GLU A 55 -18.67 -2.19 -20.11
N THR A 56 -18.89 -1.17 -19.26
CA THR A 56 -20.02 -1.17 -18.31
C THR A 56 -21.00 -0.02 -18.46
N GLY A 57 -20.64 1.04 -19.20
CA GLY A 57 -21.40 2.28 -19.28
C GLY A 57 -21.30 3.18 -18.04
N ILE A 58 -20.57 2.75 -16.98
CA ILE A 58 -20.40 3.51 -15.74
C ILE A 58 -19.15 4.38 -15.87
N THR A 59 -19.28 5.68 -15.63
CA THR A 59 -18.14 6.60 -15.62
C THR A 59 -17.48 6.64 -14.25
N VAL A 60 -16.19 6.33 -14.18
CA VAL A 60 -15.35 6.56 -13.01
C VAL A 60 -14.35 7.65 -13.36
N GLU A 61 -14.40 8.78 -12.63
CA GLU A 61 -13.51 9.91 -12.78
C GLU A 61 -12.34 9.77 -11.79
N PRO A 62 -11.14 9.39 -12.25
CA PRO A 62 -10.00 9.23 -11.38
C PRO A 62 -9.39 10.60 -11.05
N VAL A 63 -9.17 10.87 -9.77
CA VAL A 63 -8.56 12.12 -9.29
C VAL A 63 -7.27 11.76 -8.55
N TYR A 64 -6.15 12.02 -9.19
CA TYR A 64 -4.86 11.95 -8.52
C TYR A 64 -4.79 13.02 -7.42
N SER A 65 -4.60 12.59 -6.19
CA SER A 65 -4.72 13.45 -5.01
C SER A 65 -3.41 13.67 -4.25
N GLY A 66 -2.27 13.26 -4.80
CA GLY A 66 -0.96 13.35 -4.19
C GLY A 66 -0.49 12.00 -3.62
N ASP A 67 0.29 12.03 -2.55
CA ASP A 67 0.65 10.83 -1.79
C ASP A 67 -0.51 10.34 -0.90
N TYR A 68 -0.28 9.27 -0.12
CA TYR A 68 -1.30 8.71 0.77
C TYR A 68 -1.82 9.71 1.81
N SER A 69 -0.92 10.48 2.44
CA SER A 69 -1.28 11.48 3.46
C SER A 69 -2.09 12.62 2.85
N GLN A 70 -1.67 13.13 1.70
CA GLN A 70 -2.38 14.17 0.96
C GLN A 70 -3.75 13.70 0.49
N THR A 71 -3.85 12.45 0.00
CA THR A 71 -5.11 11.87 -0.46
C THR A 71 -6.09 11.71 0.71
N LEU A 72 -5.62 11.24 1.88
CA LEU A 72 -6.43 11.15 3.09
C LEU A 72 -6.99 12.53 3.49
N ILE A 73 -6.12 13.54 3.61
CA ILE A 73 -6.52 14.89 4.00
C ILE A 73 -7.57 15.47 3.03
N LYS A 74 -7.33 15.33 1.72
CA LYS A 74 -8.25 15.83 0.68
C LYS A 74 -9.59 15.09 0.72
N ALA A 75 -9.58 13.76 0.87
CA ALA A 75 -10.80 12.97 0.95
C ALA A 75 -11.65 13.36 2.17
N LEU A 76 -11.03 13.46 3.35
CA LEU A 76 -11.72 13.85 4.58
C LEU A 76 -12.30 15.27 4.49
N ALA A 77 -11.54 16.23 3.94
CA ALA A 77 -11.98 17.59 3.75
C ALA A 77 -13.17 17.67 2.78
N ALA A 78 -13.11 16.96 1.65
CA ALA A 78 -14.18 16.91 0.65
C ALA A 78 -15.44 16.23 1.21
N ILE A 79 -15.31 15.12 1.96
CA ILE A 79 -16.44 14.46 2.63
C ILE A 79 -17.12 15.42 3.62
N LYS A 80 -16.34 16.12 4.45
CA LYS A 80 -16.87 17.10 5.39
C LYS A 80 -17.58 18.28 4.70
N ALA A 81 -17.12 18.65 3.51
CA ALA A 81 -17.75 19.69 2.69
C ALA A 81 -18.97 19.22 1.89
N GLY A 82 -19.33 17.91 1.96
CA GLY A 82 -20.44 17.34 1.19
C GLY A 82 -20.14 17.11 -0.30
N THR A 83 -18.87 17.19 -0.71
CA THR A 83 -18.40 17.00 -2.10
C THR A 83 -17.40 15.84 -2.20
N GLY A 84 -17.43 14.92 -1.23
CA GLY A 84 -16.49 13.82 -1.16
C GLY A 84 -16.62 12.83 -2.31
N PRO A 85 -15.52 12.08 -2.61
CA PRO A 85 -15.57 10.98 -3.56
C PRO A 85 -16.49 9.87 -3.06
N GLN A 86 -16.98 9.00 -3.94
CA GLN A 86 -17.74 7.82 -3.57
C GLN A 86 -16.86 6.74 -2.98
N PHE A 87 -15.61 6.67 -3.42
CA PHE A 87 -14.59 5.76 -2.90
C PHE A 87 -13.18 6.30 -3.15
N ALA A 88 -12.21 5.82 -2.41
CA ALA A 88 -10.82 6.22 -2.55
C ALA A 88 -9.85 5.10 -2.23
N VAL A 89 -8.64 5.15 -2.82
CA VAL A 89 -7.50 4.38 -2.30
C VAL A 89 -6.83 5.18 -1.19
N LEU A 90 -6.80 4.63 0.00
CA LEU A 90 -6.10 5.17 1.16
C LEU A 90 -5.16 4.11 1.72
N LEU A 91 -4.21 4.49 2.57
CA LEU A 91 -3.37 3.52 3.26
C LEU A 91 -4.23 2.46 3.95
N ALA A 92 -3.89 1.19 3.76
CA ALA A 92 -4.63 0.09 4.38
C ALA A 92 -4.63 0.19 5.92
N ALA A 93 -3.58 0.78 6.47
CA ALA A 93 -3.42 1.01 7.90
C ALA A 93 -4.36 2.07 8.51
N GLU A 94 -5.06 2.87 7.69
CA GLU A 94 -5.98 3.89 8.18
C GLU A 94 -7.34 3.33 8.63
N MET A 95 -7.56 2.03 8.54
CA MET A 95 -8.88 1.42 8.73
C MET A 95 -9.54 1.79 10.06
N HIS A 96 -8.86 1.65 11.20
CA HIS A 96 -9.43 1.99 12.50
C HIS A 96 -9.71 3.50 12.62
N SER A 97 -8.78 4.36 12.18
CA SER A 97 -8.98 5.82 12.17
C SER A 97 -10.16 6.26 11.29
N LEU A 98 -10.38 5.62 10.16
CA LEU A 98 -11.50 5.92 9.27
C LEU A 98 -12.83 5.43 9.85
N GLN A 99 -12.82 4.31 10.58
CA GLN A 99 -13.99 3.83 11.31
C GLN A 99 -14.37 4.77 12.46
N ASP A 100 -13.40 5.30 13.20
CA ASP A 100 -13.62 6.27 14.28
C ASP A 100 -14.35 7.53 13.78
N GLN A 101 -14.16 7.89 12.53
CA GLN A 101 -14.83 9.05 11.90
C GLN A 101 -16.21 8.75 11.35
N ASP A 102 -16.68 7.49 11.44
CA ASP A 102 -18.00 7.04 10.97
C ASP A 102 -18.33 7.40 9.50
N ILE A 103 -17.30 7.48 8.64
CA ILE A 103 -17.46 7.85 7.23
C ILE A 103 -17.49 6.66 6.29
N LEU A 104 -17.04 5.49 6.73
CA LEU A 104 -16.98 4.28 5.92
C LEU A 104 -18.30 3.52 5.90
N ILE A 105 -18.59 2.88 4.77
CA ILE A 105 -19.58 1.80 4.68
C ILE A 105 -18.85 0.48 4.46
N SER A 106 -19.24 -0.57 5.19
CA SER A 106 -18.68 -1.90 4.97
C SER A 106 -19.19 -2.50 3.65
N LEU A 107 -18.40 -3.38 3.04
CA LEU A 107 -18.83 -4.10 1.85
C LEU A 107 -20.03 -4.99 2.15
N ASP A 108 -20.12 -5.51 3.38
CA ASP A 108 -21.25 -6.31 3.86
C ASP A 108 -22.55 -5.49 3.85
N ASP A 109 -22.52 -4.21 4.27
CA ASP A 109 -23.67 -3.31 4.26
C ASP A 109 -23.98 -2.77 2.84
N ILE A 110 -22.99 -2.73 1.93
CA ILE A 110 -23.24 -2.52 0.50
C ILE A 110 -24.01 -3.70 -0.09
N GLY A 111 -23.78 -4.90 0.41
CA GLY A 111 -24.45 -6.13 0.01
C GLY A 111 -23.54 -7.05 -0.78
N LEU A 112 -22.79 -7.88 -0.06
CA LEU A 112 -21.98 -8.95 -0.63
C LEU A 112 -22.85 -10.20 -0.86
N ASP A 113 -23.06 -10.55 -2.12
CA ASP A 113 -23.59 -11.87 -2.49
C ASP A 113 -22.52 -12.97 -2.30
N ALA A 114 -22.88 -14.23 -2.55
CA ALA A 114 -21.97 -15.36 -2.40
C ALA A 114 -20.73 -15.24 -3.29
N ASP A 115 -20.89 -14.74 -4.52
CA ASP A 115 -19.77 -14.55 -5.46
C ASP A 115 -18.83 -13.42 -5.01
N ALA A 116 -19.39 -12.35 -4.44
CA ALA A 116 -18.59 -11.26 -3.89
C ALA A 116 -17.81 -11.70 -2.63
N LYS A 117 -18.40 -12.52 -1.76
CA LYS A 117 -17.70 -13.12 -0.63
C LYS A 117 -16.56 -14.03 -1.08
N LYS A 118 -16.79 -14.85 -2.11
CA LYS A 118 -15.76 -15.69 -2.72
C LYS A 118 -14.65 -14.85 -3.35
N TRP A 119 -14.99 -13.76 -4.02
CA TRP A 119 -13.99 -12.82 -4.55
C TRP A 119 -13.10 -12.25 -3.44
N ILE A 120 -13.67 -11.78 -2.32
CA ILE A 120 -12.90 -11.29 -1.17
C ILE A 120 -11.99 -12.37 -0.61
N SER A 121 -12.48 -13.61 -0.44
CA SER A 121 -11.66 -14.70 0.12
C SER A 121 -10.51 -15.15 -0.78
N ASN A 122 -10.49 -14.74 -2.04
CA ASN A 122 -9.40 -15.07 -2.97
C ASN A 122 -8.18 -14.13 -2.86
N PHE A 123 -8.27 -13.02 -2.11
CA PHE A 123 -7.09 -12.19 -1.85
C PHE A 123 -6.09 -12.90 -0.91
N TYR A 124 -4.81 -12.53 -1.02
CA TYR A 124 -3.81 -13.03 -0.08
C TYR A 124 -4.17 -12.64 1.36
N PRO A 125 -4.10 -13.58 2.33
CA PRO A 125 -4.44 -13.30 3.74
C PRO A 125 -3.67 -12.11 4.31
N ALA A 126 -2.37 -11.96 3.97
CA ALA A 126 -1.56 -10.84 4.41
C ALA A 126 -2.12 -9.47 3.97
N PHE A 127 -2.78 -9.39 2.81
CA PHE A 127 -3.41 -8.15 2.33
C PHE A 127 -4.78 -7.90 2.97
N LEU A 128 -5.45 -8.95 3.42
CA LEU A 128 -6.71 -8.84 4.14
C LEU A 128 -6.53 -8.44 5.62
N ALA A 129 -5.32 -8.54 6.17
CA ALA A 129 -5.04 -8.21 7.57
C ALA A 129 -5.49 -6.79 7.98
N ASN A 130 -5.47 -5.83 7.04
CA ASN A 130 -5.97 -4.47 7.24
C ASN A 130 -7.30 -4.21 6.50
N SER A 131 -8.14 -5.23 6.31
CA SER A 131 -9.45 -5.11 5.62
C SER A 131 -10.63 -5.55 6.46
N HIS A 132 -10.39 -6.32 7.51
CA HIS A 132 -11.45 -6.89 8.37
C HIS A 132 -11.38 -6.34 9.79
N VAL A 133 -12.52 -5.89 10.29
CA VAL A 133 -12.73 -5.49 11.69
C VAL A 133 -14.15 -5.90 12.10
N ASP A 134 -14.31 -6.44 13.30
CA ASP A 134 -15.59 -6.85 13.90
C ASP A 134 -16.44 -7.75 12.98
N GLY A 135 -15.78 -8.68 12.27
CA GLY A 135 -16.43 -9.64 11.37
C GLY A 135 -16.95 -9.05 10.05
N LYS A 136 -16.71 -7.77 9.78
CA LYS A 136 -17.06 -7.11 8.51
C LYS A 136 -15.83 -6.80 7.68
N THR A 137 -16.04 -6.71 6.35
CA THR A 137 -15.05 -6.27 5.37
C THR A 137 -15.24 -4.79 5.08
N TRP A 138 -14.21 -3.98 5.30
CA TRP A 138 -14.27 -2.52 5.20
C TRP A 138 -13.54 -1.95 4.00
N SER A 139 -12.67 -2.74 3.36
CA SER A 139 -11.87 -2.28 2.24
C SER A 139 -11.44 -3.42 1.33
N VAL A 140 -11.08 -3.08 0.09
CA VAL A 140 -10.60 -4.02 -0.92
C VAL A 140 -9.10 -3.79 -1.16
N PRO A 141 -8.24 -4.82 -1.00
CA PRO A 141 -6.82 -4.73 -1.33
C PRO A 141 -6.61 -4.34 -2.81
N PHE A 142 -5.80 -3.29 -3.07
CA PHE A 142 -5.53 -2.85 -4.45
C PHE A 142 -4.06 -2.50 -4.70
N GLN A 143 -3.56 -1.36 -4.19
CA GLN A 143 -2.16 -0.95 -4.36
C GLN A 143 -1.28 -1.57 -3.28
N ARG A 144 -1.12 -2.90 -3.32
CA ARG A 144 -0.44 -3.64 -2.25
C ARG A 144 1.02 -3.92 -2.57
N SER A 145 1.86 -3.79 -1.57
CA SER A 145 3.30 -3.99 -1.66
C SER A 145 3.85 -4.68 -0.40
N THR A 146 5.12 -5.02 -0.43
CA THR A 146 5.92 -5.31 0.77
C THR A 146 7.19 -4.48 0.76
N ALA A 147 7.82 -4.35 1.92
CA ALA A 147 9.18 -3.87 2.03
C ALA A 147 10.14 -4.91 1.45
N ILE A 148 11.05 -4.45 0.60
CA ILE A 148 12.13 -5.25 0.00
C ILE A 148 13.41 -4.42 -0.07
N PHE A 149 14.55 -5.06 -0.35
CA PHE A 149 15.79 -4.38 -0.65
C PHE A 149 16.04 -4.32 -2.16
N TYR A 150 16.43 -3.13 -2.62
CA TYR A 150 17.11 -2.94 -3.92
C TYR A 150 18.58 -2.70 -3.64
N TYR A 151 19.48 -3.34 -4.41
CA TYR A 151 20.92 -3.20 -4.23
C TYR A 151 21.68 -3.12 -5.54
N ASN A 152 22.73 -2.31 -5.55
CA ASN A 152 23.61 -2.10 -6.69
C ASN A 152 24.65 -3.22 -6.78
N LYS A 153 24.51 -4.11 -7.77
CA LYS A 153 25.40 -5.27 -7.97
C LYS A 153 26.84 -4.84 -8.29
N SER A 154 27.02 -3.77 -9.04
CA SER A 154 28.36 -3.23 -9.30
C SER A 154 29.04 -2.76 -8.01
N ALA A 155 28.28 -2.10 -7.11
CA ALA A 155 28.82 -1.69 -5.83
C ALA A 155 29.23 -2.87 -4.93
N PHE A 156 28.49 -4.00 -5.00
CA PHE A 156 28.87 -5.23 -4.30
C PHE A 156 30.20 -5.78 -4.84
N SER A 157 30.33 -5.91 -6.17
CA SER A 157 31.58 -6.36 -6.81
C SER A 157 32.77 -5.46 -6.46
N ASP A 158 32.60 -4.13 -6.53
CA ASP A 158 33.63 -3.14 -6.15
C ASP A 158 34.09 -3.29 -4.69
N ALA A 159 33.20 -3.71 -3.79
CA ALA A 159 33.49 -3.93 -2.38
C ALA A 159 34.01 -5.35 -2.07
N GLY A 160 34.24 -6.20 -3.10
CA GLY A 160 34.66 -7.58 -2.94
C GLY A 160 33.57 -8.50 -2.35
N LEU A 161 32.30 -8.13 -2.53
CA LEU A 161 31.14 -8.93 -2.16
C LEU A 161 30.57 -9.66 -3.39
N ASP A 162 30.00 -10.85 -3.19
CA ASP A 162 29.32 -11.58 -4.26
C ASP A 162 27.99 -10.88 -4.60
N PRO A 163 27.84 -10.31 -5.82
CA PRO A 163 26.64 -9.57 -6.21
C PRO A 163 25.38 -10.44 -6.34
N GLU A 164 25.52 -11.79 -6.37
CA GLU A 164 24.39 -12.71 -6.45
C GLU A 164 23.98 -13.25 -5.07
N LYS A 165 24.70 -12.87 -3.99
CA LYS A 165 24.43 -13.30 -2.62
C LYS A 165 24.13 -12.12 -1.71
N PHE A 166 22.87 -11.72 -1.67
CA PHE A 166 22.44 -10.67 -0.74
C PHE A 166 22.46 -11.17 0.70
N PRO A 167 22.88 -10.34 1.69
CA PRO A 167 22.88 -10.70 3.10
C PRO A 167 21.49 -11.07 3.62
N THR A 168 21.38 -12.18 4.33
CA THR A 168 20.11 -12.72 4.87
C THR A 168 19.91 -12.47 6.35
N THR A 169 20.92 -11.94 7.06
CA THR A 169 20.85 -11.62 8.49
C THR A 169 21.22 -10.15 8.76
N TRP A 170 20.72 -9.58 9.84
CA TRP A 170 21.07 -8.22 10.25
C TRP A 170 22.57 -8.00 10.41
N ALA A 171 23.26 -8.93 11.05
CA ALA A 171 24.70 -8.85 11.22
C ALA A 171 25.45 -8.84 9.89
N ALA A 172 25.10 -9.75 8.98
CA ALA A 172 25.68 -9.79 7.63
C ALA A 172 25.33 -8.53 6.80
N LEU A 173 24.09 -8.03 6.93
CA LEU A 173 23.65 -6.80 6.25
C LEU A 173 24.44 -5.57 6.74
N ALA A 174 24.61 -5.42 8.06
CA ALA A 174 25.39 -4.31 8.62
C ALA A 174 26.86 -4.35 8.20
N GLN A 175 27.48 -5.54 8.21
CA GLN A 175 28.85 -5.73 7.74
C GLN A 175 28.99 -5.44 6.23
N ALA A 176 28.06 -5.91 5.41
CA ALA A 176 28.04 -5.62 3.98
C ALA A 176 27.85 -4.13 3.73
N ALA A 177 26.91 -3.49 4.42
CA ALA A 177 26.64 -2.06 4.28
C ALA A 177 27.86 -1.21 4.68
N ALA A 178 28.59 -1.60 5.75
CA ALA A 178 29.84 -0.94 6.12
C ALA A 178 30.91 -1.03 4.99
N LYS A 179 31.09 -2.21 4.40
CA LYS A 179 32.01 -2.42 3.26
C LYS A 179 31.59 -1.66 2.00
N LEU A 180 30.29 -1.52 1.75
CA LEU A 180 29.72 -0.82 0.62
C LEU A 180 29.82 0.69 0.73
N THR A 181 30.01 1.22 1.96
CA THR A 181 30.24 2.65 2.19
C THR A 181 31.58 3.05 1.63
N LYS A 182 31.59 3.94 0.62
CA LYS A 182 32.78 4.41 -0.06
C LYS A 182 33.08 5.84 0.35
N ARG A 183 34.33 6.10 0.69
CA ARG A 183 34.83 7.45 0.98
C ARG A 183 35.79 7.89 -0.13
N ASP A 184 35.82 9.19 -0.40
CA ASP A 184 36.80 9.79 -1.29
C ASP A 184 38.15 9.96 -0.59
N SER A 185 39.14 10.48 -1.32
CA SER A 185 40.48 10.74 -0.79
C SER A 185 40.55 11.78 0.31
N SER A 186 39.49 12.61 0.47
CA SER A 186 39.35 13.61 1.52
C SER A 186 38.58 13.07 2.73
N GLY A 187 38.13 11.80 2.70
CA GLY A 187 37.38 11.17 3.76
C GLY A 187 35.87 11.42 3.71
N ASN A 188 35.36 12.18 2.73
CA ASN A 188 33.93 12.40 2.57
C ASN A 188 33.26 11.15 2.00
N VAL A 189 32.00 10.92 2.39
CA VAL A 189 31.26 9.77 1.88
C VAL A 189 30.79 10.04 0.46
N ALA A 190 31.35 9.29 -0.50
CA ALA A 190 30.96 9.30 -1.90
C ALA A 190 29.77 8.36 -2.17
N ARG A 191 29.58 7.30 -1.37
CA ARG A 191 28.45 6.37 -1.45
C ARG A 191 28.18 5.79 -0.06
N TRP A 192 26.95 5.85 0.37
CA TRP A 192 26.50 5.15 1.58
C TRP A 192 26.22 3.67 1.29
N GLY A 193 26.43 2.82 2.28
CA GLY A 193 26.16 1.40 2.16
C GLY A 193 24.68 1.08 2.10
N ILE A 194 23.89 1.76 2.95
CA ILE A 194 22.45 1.51 3.04
C ILE A 194 21.70 2.79 3.46
N LYS A 195 20.48 2.96 2.96
CA LYS A 195 19.53 3.97 3.45
C LYS A 195 18.16 3.37 3.71
N LEU A 196 17.57 3.72 4.83
CA LEU A 196 16.23 3.35 5.28
C LEU A 196 15.44 4.63 5.54
N ALA A 197 14.17 4.69 5.12
CA ALA A 197 13.35 5.89 5.34
C ALA A 197 12.93 6.04 6.81
N GLY A 198 13.22 7.21 7.39
CA GLY A 198 12.89 7.58 8.76
C GLY A 198 11.96 8.79 8.87
N ASP A 199 11.41 9.28 7.77
CA ASP A 199 10.50 10.43 7.74
C ASP A 199 9.07 10.05 8.14
N LEU A 200 8.28 11.06 8.51
CA LEU A 200 6.86 10.87 8.89
C LEU A 200 6.06 10.28 7.72
N GLY A 201 5.28 9.26 8.02
CA GLY A 201 4.53 8.50 7.02
C GLY A 201 5.26 7.25 6.51
N ASN A 202 6.58 7.12 6.72
CA ASN A 202 7.38 5.98 6.26
C ASN A 202 8.17 5.30 7.38
N ALA A 203 8.58 6.03 8.43
CA ALA A 203 9.36 5.49 9.54
C ALA A 203 8.69 4.29 10.24
N GLN A 204 7.37 4.38 10.48
CA GLN A 204 6.59 3.30 11.11
C GLN A 204 6.53 2.03 10.23
N TRP A 205 6.50 2.18 8.91
CA TRP A 205 6.51 1.05 7.98
C TRP A 205 7.89 0.39 7.92
N THR A 206 8.96 1.20 7.80
CA THR A 206 10.34 0.74 7.88
C THR A 206 10.60 0.02 9.20
N PHE A 207 10.18 0.63 10.31
CA PHE A 207 10.36 0.07 11.65
C PHE A 207 9.51 -1.18 11.88
N GLY A 208 8.28 -1.20 11.36
CA GLY A 208 7.41 -2.38 11.39
C GLY A 208 8.04 -3.60 10.70
N ALA A 209 8.73 -3.38 9.59
CA ALA A 209 9.48 -4.44 8.93
C ALA A 209 10.61 -4.96 9.82
N LEU A 210 11.39 -4.08 10.48
CA LEU A 210 12.45 -4.48 11.41
C LEU A 210 11.91 -5.20 12.65
N ALA A 211 10.82 -4.73 13.23
CA ALA A 211 10.18 -5.38 14.38
C ALA A 211 9.70 -6.80 14.02
N ASN A 212 9.09 -6.97 12.84
CA ASN A 212 8.67 -8.30 12.37
C ASN A 212 9.85 -9.25 12.15
N GLN A 213 10.98 -8.75 11.66
CA GLN A 213 12.22 -9.53 11.54
C GLN A 213 12.78 -9.97 12.91
N ALA A 214 12.48 -9.21 13.96
CA ALA A 214 12.71 -9.60 15.36
C ALA A 214 11.56 -10.45 15.93
N GLU A 215 10.60 -10.90 15.11
CA GLU A 215 9.42 -11.68 15.49
C GLU A 215 8.54 -10.95 16.53
N GLN A 216 8.40 -9.63 16.38
CA GLN A 216 7.59 -8.79 17.25
C GLN A 216 6.48 -8.10 16.48
N LYS A 217 5.22 -8.42 16.80
CA LYS A 217 4.07 -7.60 16.38
C LYS A 217 4.10 -6.26 17.10
N LEU A 218 3.72 -5.19 16.40
CA LEU A 218 3.69 -3.84 16.98
C LEU A 218 2.36 -3.48 17.64
N MET A 219 1.29 -4.25 17.41
CA MET A 219 -0.06 -3.96 17.89
C MET A 219 -0.86 -5.24 18.12
N ASN A 220 -2.00 -5.12 18.85
CA ASN A 220 -3.06 -6.12 18.89
C ASN A 220 -3.98 -6.00 17.64
N GLU A 221 -4.82 -7.00 17.41
CA GLU A 221 -5.73 -7.04 16.24
C GLU A 221 -6.84 -5.97 16.33
N ALA A 222 -7.26 -5.60 17.53
CA ALA A 222 -8.27 -4.59 17.76
C ALA A 222 -7.76 -3.14 17.56
N GLY A 223 -6.47 -2.92 17.34
CA GLY A 223 -5.88 -1.58 17.19
C GLY A 223 -5.94 -0.71 18.45
N THR A 224 -6.11 -1.33 19.64
CA THR A 224 -6.26 -0.63 20.92
C THR A 224 -5.00 -0.62 21.77
N GLU A 225 -4.00 -1.43 21.39
CA GLU A 225 -2.74 -1.57 22.11
C GLU A 225 -1.56 -1.61 21.14
N VAL A 226 -0.43 -1.07 21.57
CA VAL A 226 0.84 -1.14 20.85
C VAL A 226 1.93 -1.76 21.75
N TYR A 227 2.96 -2.32 21.11
CA TYR A 227 4.03 -3.07 21.76
C TYR A 227 5.41 -2.49 21.44
N PHE A 228 5.55 -1.16 21.59
CA PHE A 228 6.80 -0.45 21.25
C PHE A 228 7.92 -0.70 22.25
N ASN A 229 7.61 -0.87 23.55
CA ASN A 229 8.59 -1.08 24.61
C ASN A 229 8.82 -2.57 24.95
N GLN A 230 8.79 -3.44 23.92
CA GLN A 230 9.16 -4.85 24.13
C GLN A 230 10.65 -5.07 23.84
N PRO A 231 11.30 -6.06 24.47
CA PRO A 231 12.74 -6.30 24.24
C PRO A 231 13.11 -6.44 22.77
N ARG A 232 12.31 -7.17 21.99
CA ARG A 232 12.53 -7.37 20.55
C ARG A 232 12.30 -6.11 19.71
N THR A 233 11.38 -5.22 20.12
CA THR A 233 11.18 -3.92 19.49
C THR A 233 12.36 -2.99 19.75
N ILE A 234 12.86 -2.98 20.98
CA ILE A 234 14.07 -2.21 21.36
C ILE A 234 15.29 -2.73 20.58
N GLU A 235 15.39 -4.04 20.38
CA GLU A 235 16.46 -4.65 19.57
C GLU A 235 16.36 -4.22 18.09
N ALA A 236 15.17 -4.18 17.52
CA ALA A 236 14.95 -3.68 16.15
C ALA A 236 15.39 -2.22 16.01
N MET A 237 15.06 -1.37 16.99
CA MET A 237 15.51 0.02 17.00
C MET A 237 17.03 0.12 17.19
N SER A 238 17.60 -0.72 18.03
CA SER A 238 19.06 -0.78 18.26
C SER A 238 19.81 -1.17 16.99
N PHE A 239 19.28 -2.15 16.24
CA PHE A 239 19.83 -2.51 14.95
C PHE A 239 19.80 -1.34 13.97
N TRP A 240 18.66 -0.66 13.82
CA TRP A 240 18.57 0.48 12.91
C TRP A 240 19.55 1.61 13.29
N HIS A 241 19.58 1.99 14.56
CA HIS A 241 20.52 2.98 15.07
C HIS A 241 21.99 2.57 14.87
N SER A 242 22.32 1.28 15.01
CA SER A 242 23.70 0.80 14.87
C SER A 242 24.28 0.98 13.46
N LEU A 243 23.42 1.04 12.42
CA LEU A 243 23.85 1.24 11.04
C LEU A 243 24.64 2.57 10.86
N SER A 244 24.27 3.63 11.60
CA SER A 244 25.05 4.88 11.64
C SER A 244 26.07 4.88 12.77
N ALA A 245 25.66 4.62 14.00
CA ALA A 245 26.46 4.82 15.20
C ALA A 245 27.67 3.87 15.33
N GLN A 246 27.55 2.64 14.84
CA GLN A 246 28.60 1.62 14.97
C GLN A 246 29.21 1.22 13.62
N HIS A 247 28.37 1.08 12.60
CA HIS A 247 28.80 0.59 11.29
C HIS A 247 29.17 1.70 10.31
N HIS A 248 28.79 2.95 10.59
CA HIS A 248 29.00 4.11 9.72
C HIS A 248 28.56 3.86 8.26
N ALA A 249 27.48 3.07 8.12
CA ALA A 249 26.98 2.55 6.85
C ALA A 249 25.84 3.39 6.26
N THR A 250 25.25 4.26 7.04
CA THR A 250 24.18 5.22 6.68
C THR A 250 24.49 6.59 7.29
N PRO A 251 23.96 7.71 6.74
CA PRO A 251 24.12 9.01 7.35
C PRO A 251 23.59 9.01 8.80
N GLU A 252 24.15 9.87 9.64
CA GLU A 252 23.49 10.25 10.88
C GLU A 252 22.18 10.97 10.55
N GLY A 253 21.16 10.78 11.39
CA GLY A 253 19.88 11.41 11.21
C GLY A 253 18.92 10.65 10.29
N ILE A 254 18.12 11.39 9.55
CA ILE A 254 16.94 10.87 8.87
C ILE A 254 17.17 10.85 7.35
N SER A 255 16.97 9.69 6.74
CA SER A 255 16.80 9.58 5.28
C SER A 255 15.31 9.70 4.94
N ASN A 256 14.98 10.55 3.98
CA ASN A 256 13.60 10.79 3.56
C ASN A 256 13.22 9.91 2.38
N TRP A 257 12.01 9.38 2.38
CA TRP A 257 11.48 8.50 1.33
C TRP A 257 11.65 9.05 -0.09
N PRO A 258 11.28 10.31 -0.41
CA PRO A 258 11.42 10.84 -1.76
C PRO A 258 12.87 10.85 -2.26
N GLN A 259 13.85 10.91 -1.34
CA GLN A 259 15.27 10.96 -1.67
C GLN A 259 15.88 9.57 -1.95
N LEU A 260 15.27 8.48 -1.48
CA LEU A 260 15.82 7.13 -1.66
C LEU A 260 15.95 6.75 -3.15
N THR A 261 14.94 7.07 -3.96
CA THR A 261 14.97 6.75 -5.40
C THR A 261 16.10 7.49 -6.14
N PRO A 262 16.23 8.82 -6.07
CA PRO A 262 17.35 9.49 -6.73
C PRO A 262 18.71 9.08 -6.16
N ASP A 263 18.85 8.88 -4.85
CA ASP A 263 20.11 8.42 -4.26
C ASP A 263 20.54 7.05 -4.78
N PHE A 264 19.61 6.12 -4.93
CA PHE A 264 19.91 4.80 -5.49
C PHE A 264 20.27 4.89 -6.98
N LEU A 265 19.48 5.59 -7.79
CA LEU A 265 19.70 5.72 -9.23
C LEU A 265 21.00 6.45 -9.58
N GLN A 266 21.44 7.39 -8.75
CA GLN A 266 22.71 8.12 -8.89
C GLN A 266 23.91 7.34 -8.32
N GLY A 267 23.69 6.21 -7.64
CA GLY A 267 24.73 5.44 -6.98
C GLY A 267 25.24 6.04 -5.67
N ASN A 268 24.53 7.03 -5.11
CA ASN A 268 24.86 7.65 -3.82
C ASN A 268 24.59 6.72 -2.62
N THR A 269 23.84 5.64 -2.84
CA THR A 269 23.66 4.54 -1.88
C THR A 269 23.68 3.20 -2.59
N ALA A 270 24.28 2.19 -1.94
CA ALA A 270 24.39 0.85 -2.51
C ALA A 270 23.15 -0.01 -2.26
N ILE A 271 22.46 0.18 -1.13
CA ILE A 271 21.26 -0.56 -0.73
C ILE A 271 20.20 0.44 -0.28
N ILE A 272 18.95 0.21 -0.68
CA ILE A 272 17.77 0.88 -0.10
C ILE A 272 16.72 -0.14 0.30
N GLN A 273 16.06 0.08 1.43
CA GLN A 273 14.78 -0.56 1.70
C GLN A 273 13.68 0.28 1.04
N PHE A 274 12.90 -0.34 0.19
CA PHE A 274 11.87 0.37 -0.56
C PHE A 274 10.67 -0.53 -0.84
N THR A 275 9.63 0.02 -1.48
CA THR A 275 8.45 -0.73 -1.88
C THR A 275 8.67 -1.49 -3.20
N THR A 276 7.96 -2.61 -3.38
CA THR A 276 7.90 -3.32 -4.67
C THR A 276 7.48 -2.43 -5.83
N GLY A 277 6.64 -1.42 -5.58
CA GLY A 277 6.20 -0.45 -6.58
C GLY A 277 7.32 0.37 -7.21
N GLY A 278 8.54 0.36 -6.66
CA GLY A 278 9.71 0.99 -7.25
C GLY A 278 10.32 0.23 -8.43
N LEU A 279 10.04 -1.07 -8.59
CA LEU A 279 10.74 -1.95 -9.52
C LEU A 279 10.72 -1.47 -10.99
N PRO A 280 9.56 -1.09 -11.59
CA PRO A 280 9.56 -0.61 -12.97
C PRO A 280 10.43 0.64 -13.17
N ASN A 281 10.35 1.59 -12.23
CA ASN A 281 11.13 2.82 -12.29
C ASN A 281 12.65 2.57 -12.17
N PHE A 282 13.07 1.64 -11.31
CA PHE A 282 14.49 1.27 -11.20
C PHE A 282 14.96 0.53 -12.44
N ARG A 283 14.17 -0.40 -12.99
CA ARG A 283 14.51 -1.11 -14.21
C ARG A 283 14.66 -0.19 -15.41
N ASP A 284 13.80 0.83 -15.51
CA ASP A 284 13.81 1.75 -16.65
C ASP A 284 14.94 2.78 -16.56
N LYS A 285 15.40 3.14 -15.34
CA LYS A 285 16.31 4.27 -15.11
C LYS A 285 17.68 3.92 -14.54
N ALA A 286 17.85 2.74 -13.95
CA ALA A 286 19.15 2.38 -13.39
C ALA A 286 20.17 2.18 -14.52
N THR A 287 21.35 2.80 -14.38
CA THR A 287 22.47 2.71 -15.32
C THR A 287 23.48 1.61 -14.95
N PHE A 288 23.18 0.87 -13.89
CA PHE A 288 23.99 -0.24 -13.38
C PHE A 288 23.09 -1.47 -13.12
N PRO A 289 23.65 -2.69 -13.15
CA PRO A 289 22.91 -3.89 -12.77
C PRO A 289 22.52 -3.81 -11.28
N PHE A 290 21.26 -4.05 -11.00
CA PHE A 290 20.76 -4.10 -9.64
C PHE A 290 20.09 -5.44 -9.33
N GLY A 291 19.98 -5.75 -8.06
CA GLY A 291 19.23 -6.90 -7.56
C GLY A 291 18.08 -6.48 -6.65
N VAL A 292 17.16 -7.41 -6.48
CA VAL A 292 16.05 -7.31 -5.53
C VAL A 292 16.18 -8.46 -4.55
N ALA A 293 16.05 -8.17 -3.26
CA ALA A 293 16.13 -9.17 -2.22
C ALA A 293 15.01 -8.98 -1.19
N GLY A 294 14.60 -10.09 -0.56
CA GLY A 294 13.79 -10.03 0.65
C GLY A 294 14.56 -9.43 1.81
N LEU A 295 13.85 -9.07 2.86
CA LEU A 295 14.48 -8.42 4.00
C LEU A 295 15.38 -9.39 4.77
N ALA A 296 16.55 -8.91 5.18
CA ALA A 296 17.46 -9.63 6.05
C ALA A 296 16.85 -9.76 7.45
N GLY A 297 16.63 -10.96 7.92
CA GLY A 297 16.02 -11.20 9.22
C GLY A 297 17.02 -11.22 10.37
N LYS A 298 16.52 -11.11 11.60
CA LYS A 298 17.30 -11.51 12.75
C LYS A 298 17.37 -13.06 12.84
N ASN A 299 16.20 -13.71 12.86
CA ASN A 299 16.03 -15.15 12.95
C ASN A 299 15.37 -15.74 11.68
N SER A 300 14.53 -14.98 11.03
CA SER A 300 13.81 -15.37 9.82
C SER A 300 13.44 -14.17 8.95
N PRO A 301 13.29 -14.35 7.64
CA PRO A 301 12.97 -13.28 6.72
C PRO A 301 11.49 -12.91 6.80
N HIS A 302 11.12 -12.10 7.78
CA HIS A 302 9.78 -11.52 7.88
C HIS A 302 9.73 -10.17 7.20
N THR A 303 8.55 -9.80 6.71
CA THR A 303 8.30 -8.47 6.14
C THR A 303 6.95 -7.93 6.60
N VAL A 304 6.69 -6.67 6.29
CA VAL A 304 5.41 -6.00 6.48
C VAL A 304 4.78 -5.71 5.12
N VAL A 305 3.49 -5.95 4.99
CA VAL A 305 2.75 -5.45 3.84
C VAL A 305 2.58 -3.93 3.96
N GLY A 306 2.36 -3.29 2.83
CA GLY A 306 2.13 -1.85 2.78
C GLY A 306 1.20 -1.50 1.62
N GLY A 307 0.98 -0.21 1.44
CA GLY A 307 0.19 0.31 0.33
C GLY A 307 -1.29 0.47 0.66
N GLY A 308 -2.11 0.65 -0.37
CA GLY A 308 -3.48 1.11 -0.22
C GLY A 308 -4.55 0.08 -0.53
N ASN A 309 -5.67 0.26 0.18
CA ASN A 309 -6.93 -0.41 -0.08
C ASN A 309 -7.95 0.59 -0.63
N MET A 310 -8.92 0.11 -1.40
CA MET A 310 -10.10 0.89 -1.77
C MET A 310 -11.10 0.89 -0.61
N TYR A 311 -11.43 2.08 -0.14
CA TYR A 311 -12.44 2.34 0.89
C TYR A 311 -13.67 2.99 0.27
N PHE A 312 -14.85 2.66 0.77
CA PHE A 312 -16.15 3.11 0.29
C PHE A 312 -16.81 4.01 1.33
N PHE A 313 -17.40 5.12 0.89
CA PHE A 313 -17.89 6.13 1.81
C PHE A 313 -19.42 6.18 1.91
N LYS A 314 -19.92 6.54 3.09
CA LYS A 314 -21.35 6.64 3.40
C LYS A 314 -22.07 7.77 2.65
N ASN A 315 -21.33 8.79 2.18
CA ASN A 315 -21.90 9.91 1.40
C ASN A 315 -22.38 9.50 0.00
N ALA A 316 -22.01 8.32 -0.47
CA ALA A 316 -22.46 7.76 -1.74
C ALA A 316 -23.88 7.17 -1.60
N THR A 317 -24.72 7.34 -2.62
CA THR A 317 -26.00 6.64 -2.73
C THR A 317 -25.81 5.12 -2.89
N LYS A 318 -26.83 4.34 -2.60
CA LYS A 318 -26.76 2.87 -2.74
C LYS A 318 -26.37 2.45 -4.17
N ALA A 319 -26.88 3.14 -5.18
CA ALA A 319 -26.53 2.86 -6.57
C ALA A 319 -25.05 3.16 -6.86
N GLU A 320 -24.52 4.26 -6.35
CA GLU A 320 -23.10 4.61 -6.47
C GLU A 320 -22.21 3.63 -5.72
N GLN A 321 -22.59 3.21 -4.51
CA GLN A 321 -21.88 2.19 -3.73
C GLN A 321 -21.77 0.86 -4.49
N MET A 322 -22.87 0.40 -5.09
CA MET A 322 -22.89 -0.81 -5.92
C MET A 322 -22.02 -0.67 -7.17
N ALA A 323 -22.02 0.50 -7.81
CA ALA A 323 -21.20 0.79 -8.98
C ALA A 323 -19.71 0.86 -8.60
N ALA A 324 -19.35 1.46 -7.47
CA ALA A 324 -17.99 1.48 -6.94
C ALA A 324 -17.50 0.06 -6.59
N LEU A 325 -18.34 -0.78 -5.99
CA LEU A 325 -18.04 -2.19 -5.73
C LEU A 325 -17.81 -2.96 -7.04
N LYS A 326 -18.62 -2.69 -8.08
CA LYS A 326 -18.44 -3.28 -9.42
C LYS A 326 -17.10 -2.88 -10.03
N PHE A 327 -16.69 -1.61 -9.88
CA PHE A 327 -15.36 -1.15 -10.30
C PHE A 327 -14.25 -1.87 -9.54
N ALA A 328 -14.36 -1.99 -8.21
CA ALA A 328 -13.38 -2.69 -7.40
C ALA A 328 -13.20 -4.16 -7.82
N ARG A 329 -14.31 -4.88 -8.08
CA ARG A 329 -14.25 -6.27 -8.60
C ARG A 329 -13.60 -6.33 -9.98
N TRP A 330 -13.93 -5.40 -10.86
CA TRP A 330 -13.41 -5.36 -12.22
C TRP A 330 -11.90 -5.09 -12.25
N ILE A 331 -11.42 -4.09 -11.49
CA ILE A 331 -9.99 -3.71 -11.49
C ILE A 331 -9.11 -4.74 -10.77
N THR A 332 -9.68 -5.52 -9.85
CA THR A 332 -8.98 -6.59 -9.12
C THR A 332 -9.21 -7.98 -9.71
N ALA A 333 -9.90 -8.09 -10.85
CA ALA A 333 -9.97 -9.35 -11.62
C ALA A 333 -8.56 -9.84 -11.99
N PRO A 334 -8.32 -11.15 -12.09
CA PRO A 334 -6.98 -11.71 -12.27
C PRO A 334 -6.16 -11.06 -13.38
N GLU A 335 -6.74 -10.83 -14.55
CA GLU A 335 -6.05 -10.24 -15.71
C GLU A 335 -5.70 -8.77 -15.46
N ARG A 336 -6.60 -8.00 -14.82
CA ARG A 336 -6.37 -6.59 -14.49
C ARG A 336 -5.35 -6.44 -13.35
N ALA A 337 -5.44 -7.30 -12.33
CA ALA A 337 -4.47 -7.35 -11.25
C ALA A 337 -3.06 -7.74 -11.74
N ALA A 338 -2.98 -8.64 -12.73
CA ALA A 338 -1.73 -8.99 -13.39
C ALA A 338 -1.16 -7.81 -14.19
N ASP A 339 -1.97 -7.14 -15.01
CA ASP A 339 -1.56 -5.96 -15.78
C ASP A 339 -1.12 -4.81 -14.85
N TRP A 340 -1.88 -4.56 -13.77
CA TRP A 340 -1.48 -3.59 -12.74
C TRP A 340 -0.13 -3.93 -12.12
N SER A 341 0.09 -5.19 -11.75
CA SER A 341 1.36 -5.65 -11.16
C SER A 341 2.54 -5.44 -12.11
N ILE A 342 2.40 -5.82 -13.38
CA ILE A 342 3.42 -5.67 -14.42
C ILE A 342 3.80 -4.20 -14.61
N ARG A 343 2.81 -3.31 -14.70
CA ARG A 343 3.02 -1.91 -15.06
C ARG A 343 3.40 -1.02 -13.88
N SER A 344 2.99 -1.38 -12.65
CA SER A 344 3.19 -0.56 -11.45
C SER A 344 4.24 -1.10 -10.50
N GLY A 345 4.58 -2.40 -10.58
CA GLY A 345 5.43 -3.09 -9.60
C GLY A 345 4.73 -3.44 -8.28
N TYR A 346 3.47 -3.03 -8.08
CA TYR A 346 2.69 -3.51 -6.95
C TYR A 346 2.42 -5.01 -7.08
N ILE A 347 2.27 -5.70 -5.95
CA ILE A 347 1.99 -7.14 -5.94
C ILE A 347 0.55 -7.37 -6.39
N ALA A 348 0.33 -8.27 -7.35
CA ALA A 348 -1.02 -8.68 -7.70
C ALA A 348 -1.71 -9.31 -6.48
N THR A 349 -2.92 -8.86 -6.18
CA THR A 349 -3.53 -9.05 -4.86
C THR A 349 -4.10 -10.45 -4.62
N SER A 350 -4.16 -11.30 -5.67
CA SER A 350 -4.69 -12.67 -5.56
C SER A 350 -3.78 -13.71 -6.23
N PRO A 351 -3.76 -14.95 -5.75
CA PRO A 351 -3.03 -16.05 -6.41
C PRO A 351 -3.43 -16.26 -7.87
N ALA A 352 -4.73 -16.08 -8.21
CA ALA A 352 -5.24 -16.27 -9.55
C ALA A 352 -4.59 -15.33 -10.59
N ALA A 353 -4.18 -14.13 -10.20
CA ALA A 353 -3.48 -13.22 -11.09
C ALA A 353 -2.12 -13.78 -11.56
N TYR A 354 -1.44 -14.54 -10.71
CA TYR A 354 -0.16 -15.19 -11.03
C TYR A 354 -0.30 -16.41 -11.93
N GLU A 355 -1.52 -16.89 -12.14
CA GLU A 355 -1.81 -17.97 -13.08
C GLU A 355 -2.08 -17.46 -14.51
N THR A 356 -2.22 -16.13 -14.68
CA THR A 356 -2.42 -15.53 -16.00
C THR A 356 -1.17 -15.68 -16.88
N PRO A 357 -1.33 -15.91 -18.21
CA PRO A 357 -0.18 -16.03 -19.11
C PRO A 357 0.74 -14.81 -19.07
N ALA A 358 0.18 -13.60 -19.05
CA ALA A 358 0.92 -12.35 -19.08
C ALA A 358 1.86 -12.20 -17.86
N LEU A 359 1.38 -12.48 -16.63
CA LEU A 359 2.21 -12.35 -15.44
C LEU A 359 3.23 -13.49 -15.34
N LYS A 360 2.91 -14.70 -15.80
CA LYS A 360 3.87 -15.82 -15.89
C LYS A 360 5.03 -15.50 -16.83
N GLU A 361 4.72 -15.00 -18.02
CA GLU A 361 5.73 -14.58 -18.99
C GLU A 361 6.59 -13.44 -18.46
N TYR A 362 5.97 -12.44 -17.83
CA TYR A 362 6.68 -11.32 -17.21
C TYR A 362 7.65 -11.77 -16.13
N ILE A 363 7.22 -12.66 -15.22
CA ILE A 363 8.06 -13.20 -14.14
C ILE A 363 9.19 -14.08 -14.70
N ALA A 364 8.93 -14.86 -15.75
CA ALA A 364 9.98 -15.65 -16.41
C ALA A 364 11.08 -14.76 -16.98
N LYS A 365 10.72 -13.59 -17.50
CA LYS A 365 11.65 -12.59 -18.03
C LYS A 365 12.32 -11.74 -16.92
N TYR A 366 11.61 -11.46 -15.86
CA TYR A 366 12.02 -10.59 -14.74
C TYR A 366 11.76 -11.27 -13.39
N PRO A 367 12.59 -12.25 -12.99
CA PRO A 367 12.39 -13.05 -11.78
C PRO A 367 12.32 -12.22 -10.50
N GLU A 368 12.99 -11.06 -10.47
CA GLU A 368 12.97 -10.12 -9.36
C GLU A 368 11.56 -9.60 -9.03
N ALA A 369 10.65 -9.58 -9.99
CA ALA A 369 9.25 -9.18 -9.77
C ALA A 369 8.46 -10.17 -8.88
N ASN A 370 8.95 -11.42 -8.74
CA ASN A 370 8.30 -12.42 -7.89
C ASN A 370 8.89 -12.51 -6.48
N VAL A 371 10.01 -11.85 -6.21
CA VAL A 371 10.71 -11.93 -4.91
C VAL A 371 9.75 -11.62 -3.76
N ALA A 372 9.06 -10.50 -3.82
CA ALA A 372 8.15 -10.06 -2.76
C ALA A 372 6.98 -11.02 -2.50
N ARG A 373 6.43 -11.66 -3.54
CA ARG A 373 5.36 -12.65 -3.41
C ARG A 373 5.78 -13.83 -2.54
N THR A 374 7.03 -14.25 -2.63
CA THR A 374 7.53 -15.41 -1.87
C THR A 374 7.55 -15.16 -0.36
N TYR A 375 7.51 -13.90 0.08
CA TYR A 375 7.48 -13.52 1.49
C TYR A 375 6.06 -13.27 2.03
N LEU A 376 5.01 -13.29 1.19
CA LEU A 376 3.63 -13.08 1.66
C LEU A 376 3.18 -14.07 2.75
N PRO A 377 3.59 -15.35 2.74
CA PRO A 377 3.22 -16.28 3.83
C PRO A 377 3.74 -15.88 5.21
N VAL A 378 4.80 -15.07 5.27
CA VAL A 378 5.42 -14.58 6.52
C VAL A 378 5.27 -13.07 6.70
N ALA A 379 4.50 -12.44 5.84
CA ALA A 379 4.22 -11.01 5.93
C ALA A 379 3.11 -10.73 6.96
N THR A 380 3.25 -9.63 7.70
CA THR A 380 2.23 -9.16 8.64
C THR A 380 1.54 -7.91 8.12
N GLY A 381 0.37 -7.61 8.68
CA GLY A 381 -0.31 -6.33 8.48
C GLY A 381 0.55 -5.15 8.95
N GLU A 382 0.37 -4.01 8.31
CA GLU A 382 0.95 -2.75 8.74
C GLU A 382 0.33 -2.29 10.08
N LEU A 383 1.10 -1.56 10.88
CA LEU A 383 0.61 -0.93 12.10
C LEU A 383 -0.67 -0.13 11.81
N SER A 384 -1.80 -0.57 12.36
CA SER A 384 -3.12 0.02 12.17
C SER A 384 -3.83 0.07 13.50
N VAL A 385 -4.03 1.25 14.03
CA VAL A 385 -4.60 1.48 15.37
C VAL A 385 -5.61 2.63 15.33
N HIS A 386 -6.42 2.73 16.36
CA HIS A 386 -7.22 3.94 16.60
C HIS A 386 -6.30 5.17 16.69
N GLU A 387 -6.78 6.34 16.28
CA GLU A 387 -5.96 7.57 16.26
C GLU A 387 -4.62 7.38 15.51
N ASN A 388 -4.63 6.60 14.44
CA ASN A 388 -3.45 6.08 13.75
C ASN A 388 -2.39 7.16 13.45
N GLN A 389 -2.81 8.32 12.92
CA GLN A 389 -1.90 9.42 12.59
C GLN A 389 -1.19 10.01 13.82
N ARG A 390 -1.87 10.05 14.97
CA ARG A 390 -1.27 10.52 16.22
C ARG A 390 -0.26 9.51 16.76
N VAL A 391 -0.59 8.22 16.72
CA VAL A 391 0.33 7.14 17.13
C VAL A 391 1.53 7.07 16.18
N TYR A 392 1.33 7.22 14.87
CA TYR A 392 2.41 7.30 13.89
C TYR A 392 3.36 8.45 14.18
N LYS A 393 2.81 9.65 14.46
CA LYS A 393 3.64 10.80 14.81
C LYS A 393 4.48 10.54 16.05
N VAL A 394 3.89 9.98 17.10
CA VAL A 394 4.60 9.65 18.36
C VAL A 394 5.73 8.65 18.11
N LEU A 395 5.44 7.56 17.37
CA LEU A 395 6.45 6.56 17.05
C LEU A 395 7.57 7.17 16.20
N THR A 396 7.22 7.93 15.16
CA THR A 396 8.18 8.57 14.26
C THR A 396 9.06 9.57 15.00
N ASP A 397 8.50 10.46 15.82
CA ASP A 397 9.26 11.46 16.58
C ASP A 397 10.32 10.77 17.47
N ASN A 398 9.98 9.63 18.09
CA ASN A 398 10.90 8.89 18.94
C ASN A 398 11.94 8.09 18.14
N ILE A 399 11.58 7.51 16.99
CA ILE A 399 12.53 6.90 16.04
C ILE A 399 13.54 7.96 15.60
N GLN A 400 13.07 9.14 15.18
CA GLN A 400 13.94 10.24 14.74
C GLN A 400 14.85 10.75 15.84
N ALA A 401 14.33 10.89 17.07
CA ALA A 401 15.15 11.26 18.23
C ALA A 401 16.26 10.24 18.50
N CYS A 402 16.00 8.95 18.27
CA CYS A 402 17.02 7.92 18.38
C CYS A 402 18.04 7.98 17.24
N LEU A 403 17.59 8.11 15.98
CA LEU A 403 18.49 8.20 14.81
C LEU A 403 19.37 9.44 14.83
N ASN A 404 18.91 10.54 15.45
CA ASN A 404 19.66 11.77 15.71
C ASN A 404 20.51 11.72 17.01
N ALA A 405 20.67 10.53 17.61
CA ALA A 405 21.40 10.33 18.88
C ALA A 405 20.91 11.14 20.08
N ALA A 406 19.71 11.75 20.02
CA ALA A 406 19.11 12.49 21.15
C ALA A 406 18.51 11.55 22.20
N LYS A 407 18.18 10.31 21.85
CA LYS A 407 17.69 9.27 22.76
C LYS A 407 18.38 7.93 22.48
N THR A 408 18.56 7.13 23.54
CA THR A 408 18.92 5.72 23.33
C THR A 408 17.74 4.95 22.75
N PRO A 409 17.94 3.81 22.04
CA PRO A 409 16.86 2.96 21.53
C PRO A 409 15.83 2.59 22.61
N ALA A 410 16.28 2.18 23.79
CA ALA A 410 15.39 1.83 24.90
C ALA A 410 14.54 3.02 25.37
N LYS A 411 15.15 4.20 25.54
CA LYS A 411 14.45 5.43 25.95
C LYS A 411 13.43 5.87 24.89
N ALA A 412 13.80 5.85 23.62
CA ALA A 412 12.91 6.20 22.51
C ALA A 412 11.67 5.31 22.47
N MET A 413 11.86 3.99 22.58
CA MET A 413 10.76 3.03 22.54
C MET A 413 9.88 3.10 23.80
N ALA A 414 10.45 3.35 24.98
CA ALA A 414 9.68 3.54 26.21
C ALA A 414 8.83 4.81 26.18
N ASP A 415 9.37 5.91 25.65
CA ASP A 415 8.62 7.17 25.51
C ASP A 415 7.50 7.04 24.47
N ALA A 416 7.79 6.39 23.33
CA ALA A 416 6.78 6.10 22.30
C ALA A 416 5.64 5.25 22.88
N GLN A 417 5.94 4.20 23.66
CA GLN A 417 4.94 3.36 24.32
C GLN A 417 4.05 4.17 25.25
N THR A 418 4.68 4.95 26.15
CA THR A 418 3.96 5.75 27.16
C THR A 418 2.96 6.71 26.51
N GLU A 419 3.39 7.42 25.48
CA GLU A 419 2.52 8.39 24.80
C GLU A 419 1.46 7.73 23.95
N ALA A 420 1.77 6.62 23.25
CA ALA A 420 0.80 5.84 22.50
C ALA A 420 -0.27 5.22 23.43
N ASP A 421 0.12 4.72 24.59
CA ASP A 421 -0.81 4.21 25.61
C ASP A 421 -1.79 5.29 26.08
N ARG A 422 -1.31 6.53 26.25
CA ARG A 422 -2.16 7.68 26.61
C ARG A 422 -3.18 7.99 25.50
N ILE A 423 -2.76 7.94 24.24
CA ILE A 423 -3.63 8.17 23.08
C ILE A 423 -4.68 7.07 22.96
N LEU A 424 -4.28 5.80 23.11
CA LEU A 424 -5.16 4.64 22.90
C LEU A 424 -6.03 4.30 24.11
N LYS A 425 -5.78 4.93 25.28
CA LYS A 425 -6.55 4.67 26.51
C LYS A 425 -8.08 4.70 26.33
N PRO A 426 -8.69 5.65 25.58
CA PRO A 426 -10.14 5.69 25.39
C PRO A 426 -10.72 4.48 24.64
N TYR A 427 -9.90 3.78 23.86
CA TYR A 427 -10.31 2.65 23.02
C TYR A 427 -10.13 1.29 23.70
N ARG A 428 -9.44 1.25 24.84
CA ARG A 428 -9.32 0.04 25.65
C ARG A 428 -10.63 -0.13 26.42
N ARG A 429 -11.42 -1.14 26.02
CA ARG A 429 -12.61 -1.51 26.80
C ARG A 429 -12.16 -1.99 28.18
N ALA A 430 -12.83 -1.50 29.24
CA ALA A 430 -12.65 -1.97 30.61
C ALA A 430 -13.05 -3.44 30.76
#